data_f6abdd11c91e556142cb14fe7bde33a9
#
_entry.id   f6abdd11c91e556142cb14fe7bde33a9
#
_cell.length_a   1.000
_cell.length_b   1.000
_cell.length_c   1.000
_cell.angle_alpha   90.00
_cell.angle_beta   90.00
_cell.angle_gamma   90.00
#
_symmetry.space_group_name_H-M   'P 1'
#
loop_
_entity.id
_entity.type
_entity.pdbx_description
1 polymer ?
#
loop_
_entity_poly.entity_id
_entity_poly.type
_entity_poly.pdbx_seq_one_letter_code
_entity_poly.pdbx_strand_id
1 'polypeptide(L)'
;MGDAKVVESMLVDLIDVLGMRLLGEPHMYEVEAEISKLGKEPFEDEGGVTGVCVLSTSHCSIHTWPLRPFFVMDVYSCRDFDPADVERFLQQRIGAYDIQVTDVSAALEYKFEGKPARPENALV
;
A
#
# COMPACT_ATOMS: atom_id res chain seq x y z
N MET A 1 8.14 10.61 -5.73
CA MET A 1 7.80 9.79 -4.53
C MET A 1 8.11 10.50 -3.19
N GLY A 2 8.73 11.65 -3.22
CA GLY A 2 8.94 12.48 -2.02
C GLY A 2 7.84 13.50 -1.75
N ASP A 3 6.88 13.66 -2.64
CA ASP A 3 5.78 14.60 -2.52
C ASP A 3 4.50 13.84 -2.13
N ALA A 4 3.95 14.18 -0.96
CA ALA A 4 2.75 13.53 -0.44
C ALA A 4 1.55 13.64 -1.36
N LYS A 5 1.39 14.77 -2.04
CA LYS A 5 0.27 14.95 -2.97
C LYS A 5 0.38 14.08 -4.21
N VAL A 6 1.58 13.87 -4.70
CA VAL A 6 1.84 12.97 -5.84
C VAL A 6 1.54 11.54 -5.44
N VAL A 7 2.01 11.12 -4.28
CA VAL A 7 1.76 9.77 -3.77
C VAL A 7 0.27 9.55 -3.47
N GLU A 8 -0.39 10.54 -2.87
CA GLU A 8 -1.83 10.50 -2.62
C GLU A 8 -2.62 10.30 -3.91
N SER A 9 -2.33 11.09 -4.93
CA SER A 9 -2.99 11.00 -6.23
C SER A 9 -2.79 9.61 -6.84
N MET A 10 -1.60 9.07 -6.73
CA MET A 10 -1.30 7.72 -7.22
C MET A 10 -2.14 6.66 -6.49
N LEU A 11 -2.22 6.73 -5.17
CA LEU A 11 -3.02 5.78 -4.39
C LEU A 11 -4.50 5.88 -4.72
N VAL A 12 -5.04 7.09 -4.83
CA VAL A 12 -6.45 7.29 -5.16
C VAL A 12 -6.77 6.71 -6.53
N ASP A 13 -5.91 6.94 -7.52
CA ASP A 13 -6.09 6.40 -8.85
C ASP A 13 -5.97 4.88 -8.88
N LEU A 14 -5.05 4.30 -8.10
CA LEU A 14 -4.92 2.85 -7.98
C LEU A 14 -6.19 2.24 -7.38
N ILE A 15 -6.70 2.83 -6.33
CA ILE A 15 -7.93 2.38 -5.67
C ILE A 15 -9.09 2.37 -6.67
N ASP A 16 -9.19 3.40 -7.49
CA ASP A 16 -10.21 3.49 -8.53
C ASP A 16 -10.04 2.40 -9.59
N VAL A 17 -8.81 2.19 -10.07
CA VAL A 17 -8.49 1.14 -11.05
C VAL A 17 -8.86 -0.25 -10.51
N LEU A 18 -8.64 -0.50 -9.23
CA LEU A 18 -8.98 -1.78 -8.60
C LEU A 18 -10.48 -1.90 -8.26
N GLY A 19 -11.27 -0.88 -8.51
CA GLY A 19 -12.70 -0.90 -8.23
C GLY A 19 -13.04 -0.89 -6.75
N MET A 20 -12.14 -0.39 -5.92
CA MET A 20 -12.33 -0.32 -4.48
C MET A 20 -12.92 1.04 -4.09
N ARG A 21 -13.48 1.10 -2.88
CA ARG A 21 -14.12 2.32 -2.39
C ARG A 21 -13.31 2.94 -1.26
N LEU A 22 -12.85 4.16 -1.49
CA LEU A 22 -12.18 4.97 -0.48
C LEU A 22 -13.18 5.48 0.56
N LEU A 23 -12.83 5.34 1.83
CA LEU A 23 -13.59 5.91 2.95
C LEU A 23 -12.82 7.10 3.51
N GLY A 24 -13.48 8.27 3.51
CA GLY A 24 -12.84 9.49 3.96
C GLY A 24 -11.71 9.93 3.06
N GLU A 25 -10.77 10.65 3.61
CA GLU A 25 -9.60 11.14 2.89
C GLU A 25 -8.38 10.27 3.18
N PRO A 26 -7.44 10.17 2.23
CA PRO A 26 -6.17 9.52 2.50
C PRO A 26 -5.42 10.22 3.64
N HIS A 27 -4.72 9.44 4.44
CA HIS A 27 -3.88 9.94 5.52
C HIS A 27 -2.43 9.92 5.03
N MET A 28 -1.90 11.09 4.71
CA MET A 28 -0.58 11.23 4.11
C MET A 28 0.33 12.06 5.00
N TYR A 29 1.57 11.62 5.15
CA TYR A 29 2.59 12.30 5.94
C TYR A 29 3.88 12.36 5.16
N GLU A 30 4.50 13.54 5.12
CA GLU A 30 5.87 13.68 4.66
C GLU A 30 6.78 13.62 5.89
N VAL A 31 7.77 12.75 5.82
CA VAL A 31 8.78 12.60 6.87
C VAL A 31 10.07 13.22 6.36
N GLU A 32 10.59 14.20 7.10
CA GLU A 32 11.87 14.82 6.76
C GLU A 32 13.02 13.91 7.17
N ALA A 33 14.09 13.96 6.39
CA ALA A 33 15.32 13.27 6.76
C ALA A 33 15.84 13.83 8.08
N GLU A 34 16.08 12.96 9.04
CA GLU A 34 16.49 13.35 10.38
C GLU A 34 17.53 12.38 10.93
N ILE A 35 18.53 12.96 11.60
CA ILE A 35 19.49 12.19 12.39
C ILE A 35 19.32 12.68 13.82
N SER A 36 18.86 11.77 14.68
CA SER A 36 18.63 12.06 16.10
C SER A 36 19.54 11.20 16.96
N LYS A 37 20.05 11.80 18.03
CA LYS A 37 20.83 11.10 19.05
C LYS A 37 19.96 10.93 20.29
N LEU A 38 19.12 9.90 20.26
CA LEU A 38 18.32 9.52 21.42
C LEU A 38 18.97 8.31 22.08
N GLY A 39 19.33 8.46 23.33
CA GLY A 39 20.00 7.40 24.06
C GLY A 39 21.46 7.24 23.62
N LYS A 40 21.89 5.99 23.46
CA LYS A 40 23.28 5.65 23.15
C LYS A 40 23.57 5.55 21.66
N GLU A 41 22.54 5.37 20.83
CA GLU A 41 22.71 5.18 19.39
C GLU A 41 22.00 6.30 18.64
N PRO A 42 22.57 6.77 17.52
CA PRO A 42 21.88 7.71 16.65
C PRO A 42 20.72 7.02 15.95
N PHE A 43 19.58 7.69 15.93
CA PHE A 43 18.46 7.32 15.09
C PHE A 43 18.56 8.12 13.79
N GLU A 44 18.44 7.45 12.67
CA GLU A 44 18.49 8.07 11.36
C GLU A 44 17.21 7.77 10.60
N ASP A 45 16.52 8.83 10.16
CA ASP A 45 15.38 8.73 9.28
C ASP A 45 15.73 9.34 7.93
N GLU A 46 15.64 8.56 6.88
CA GLU A 46 15.98 9.03 5.53
C GLU A 46 14.88 9.88 4.92
N GLY A 47 13.73 9.97 5.56
CA GLY A 47 12.61 10.71 5.04
C GLY A 47 11.84 9.98 3.95
N GLY A 48 10.74 10.57 3.56
CA GLY A 48 9.86 10.04 2.52
C GLY A 48 8.41 10.29 2.84
N VAL A 49 7.53 9.56 2.16
CA VAL A 49 6.08 9.67 2.37
C VAL A 49 5.57 8.39 3.01
N THR A 50 4.75 8.55 4.03
CA THR A 50 3.96 7.46 4.61
C THR A 50 2.50 7.79 4.39
N GLY A 51 1.75 6.84 3.82
CA GLY A 51 0.35 7.05 3.54
C GLY A 51 -0.49 5.82 3.78
N VAL A 52 -1.74 6.05 4.20
CA VAL A 52 -2.74 5.01 4.39
C VAL A 52 -4.07 5.48 3.84
N CYS A 53 -4.70 4.62 3.07
CA CYS A 53 -6.07 4.79 2.61
C CYS A 53 -6.94 3.75 3.26
N VAL A 54 -7.96 4.19 3.99
CA VAL A 54 -8.97 3.30 4.54
C VAL A 54 -10.02 3.06 3.47
N LEU A 55 -10.27 1.80 3.17
CA LEU A 55 -11.23 1.40 2.15
C LEU A 55 -12.42 0.70 2.82
N SER A 56 -13.50 0.52 2.07
CA SER A 56 -14.63 -0.24 2.56
C SER A 56 -14.19 -1.66 2.89
N THR A 57 -14.02 -1.96 4.17
CA THR A 57 -13.53 -3.24 4.73
C THR A 57 -12.17 -3.68 4.21
N SER A 58 -11.32 -2.72 3.84
CA SER A 58 -10.01 -2.96 3.23
C SER A 58 -9.07 -1.81 3.56
N HIS A 59 -7.86 -1.86 3.09
CA HIS A 59 -6.91 -0.75 3.20
C HIS A 59 -5.80 -0.86 2.15
N CYS A 60 -5.13 0.27 1.94
CA CYS A 60 -3.93 0.33 1.14
C CYS A 60 -2.94 1.25 1.85
N SER A 61 -1.70 0.83 1.98
CA SER A 61 -0.66 1.64 2.61
C SER A 61 0.59 1.70 1.75
N ILE A 62 1.37 2.74 1.95
CA ILE A 62 2.63 2.94 1.23
C ILE A 62 3.64 3.64 2.12
N HIS A 63 4.90 3.25 1.94
CA HIS A 63 6.05 3.95 2.50
C HIS A 63 7.06 4.14 1.39
N THR A 64 7.57 5.36 1.23
CA THR A 64 8.55 5.68 0.20
C THR A 64 9.86 6.15 0.79
N TRP A 65 10.95 5.84 0.10
CA TRP A 65 12.30 6.32 0.43
C TRP A 65 12.91 6.94 -0.83
N PRO A 66 12.64 8.23 -1.10
CA PRO A 66 13.08 8.86 -2.34
C PRO A 66 14.59 8.86 -2.55
N LEU A 67 15.36 8.90 -1.47
CA LEU A 67 16.83 8.88 -1.55
C LEU A 67 17.38 7.54 -2.02
N ARG A 68 16.61 6.46 -1.85
CA ARG A 68 16.97 5.12 -2.31
C ARG A 68 16.26 4.72 -3.58
N PRO A 69 15.52 5.58 -4.19
CA PRO A 69 14.34 5.47 -5.03
C PRO A 69 13.63 4.11 -4.94
N PHE A 70 13.04 3.86 -3.76
CA PHE A 70 12.27 2.64 -3.58
C PHE A 70 11.06 2.88 -2.66
N PHE A 71 10.10 1.99 -2.73
CA PHE A 71 8.90 2.04 -1.88
C PHE A 71 8.41 0.63 -1.52
N VAL A 72 7.64 0.56 -0.45
CA VAL A 72 6.92 -0.65 -0.04
C VAL A 72 5.44 -0.31 0.04
N MET A 73 4.60 -1.18 -0.49
CA MET A 73 3.15 -0.99 -0.50
C MET A 73 2.46 -2.28 -0.10
N ASP A 74 1.35 -2.18 0.63
CA ASP A 74 0.46 -3.30 0.79
C ASP A 74 -0.96 -2.93 0.38
N VAL A 75 -1.68 -3.92 -0.15
CA VAL A 75 -3.08 -3.81 -0.51
C VAL A 75 -3.82 -4.99 0.10
N TYR A 76 -4.71 -4.69 1.03
CA TYR A 76 -5.60 -5.65 1.64
C TYR A 76 -7.02 -5.39 1.13
N SER A 77 -7.62 -6.36 0.46
CA SER A 77 -8.92 -6.18 -0.15
C SER A 77 -9.90 -7.25 0.31
N CYS A 78 -11.15 -6.84 0.55
CA CYS A 78 -12.25 -7.76 0.76
C CYS A 78 -12.73 -8.42 -0.53
N ARG A 79 -12.28 -7.94 -1.67
CA ARG A 79 -12.60 -8.47 -3.00
C ARG A 79 -11.35 -9.04 -3.62
N ASP A 80 -11.55 -10.02 -4.49
CA ASP A 80 -10.45 -10.52 -5.29
C ASP A 80 -9.97 -9.43 -6.25
N PHE A 81 -8.67 -9.31 -6.37
CA PHE A 81 -8.04 -8.49 -7.38
C PHE A 81 -6.79 -9.19 -7.87
N ASP A 82 -6.39 -8.85 -9.09
CA ASP A 82 -5.19 -9.43 -9.68
C ASP A 82 -3.97 -8.55 -9.31
N PRO A 83 -2.99 -9.09 -8.59
CA PRO A 83 -1.76 -8.35 -8.30
C PRO A 83 -1.06 -7.82 -9.55
N ALA A 84 -1.22 -8.48 -10.69
CA ALA A 84 -0.65 -8.00 -11.94
C ALA A 84 -1.21 -6.65 -12.38
N ASP A 85 -2.45 -6.34 -12.02
CA ASP A 85 -3.05 -5.03 -12.30
C ASP A 85 -2.35 -3.93 -11.50
N VAL A 86 -1.99 -4.21 -10.26
CA VAL A 86 -1.22 -3.28 -9.42
C VAL A 86 0.17 -3.06 -10.02
N GLU A 87 0.85 -4.13 -10.38
CA GLU A 87 2.19 -4.04 -11.01
C GLU A 87 2.14 -3.22 -12.28
N ARG A 88 1.18 -3.49 -13.14
CA ARG A 88 1.01 -2.75 -14.41
C ARG A 88 0.74 -1.28 -14.15
N PHE A 89 -0.13 -0.98 -13.21
CA PHE A 89 -0.42 0.40 -12.83
C PHE A 89 0.85 1.13 -12.38
N LEU A 90 1.64 0.51 -11.50
CA LEU A 90 2.87 1.12 -10.99
C LEU A 90 3.92 1.29 -12.09
N GLN A 91 4.02 0.33 -12.98
CA GLN A 91 4.93 0.44 -14.13
C GLN A 91 4.56 1.62 -15.05
N GLN A 92 3.28 1.78 -15.33
CA GLN A 92 2.79 2.84 -16.21
C GLN A 92 2.80 4.21 -15.52
N ARG A 93 2.45 4.26 -14.25
CA ARG A 93 2.29 5.52 -13.53
C ARG A 93 3.62 6.15 -13.12
N ILE A 94 4.54 5.36 -12.60
CA ILE A 94 5.81 5.84 -12.04
C ILE A 94 7.03 5.16 -12.61
N GLY A 95 6.86 4.31 -13.63
CA GLY A 95 7.98 3.59 -14.21
C GLY A 95 8.63 2.59 -13.26
N ALA A 96 7.86 2.04 -12.32
CA ALA A 96 8.38 1.08 -11.36
C ALA A 96 8.96 -0.13 -12.07
N TYR A 97 10.08 -0.63 -11.56
CA TYR A 97 10.75 -1.81 -12.06
C TYR A 97 11.23 -2.65 -10.88
N ASP A 98 11.60 -3.88 -11.15
CA ASP A 98 12.07 -4.81 -10.12
C ASP A 98 11.06 -4.95 -8.98
N ILE A 99 9.80 -5.16 -9.35
CA ILE A 99 8.70 -5.28 -8.39
C ILE A 99 8.68 -6.71 -7.85
N GLN A 100 8.78 -6.82 -6.53
CA GLN A 100 8.61 -8.10 -5.84
C GLN A 100 7.24 -8.13 -5.18
N VAL A 101 6.49 -9.19 -5.42
CA VAL A 101 5.14 -9.37 -4.89
C VAL A 101 5.10 -10.58 -3.97
N THR A 102 4.52 -10.39 -2.79
CA THR A 102 4.21 -11.48 -1.88
C THR A 102 2.70 -11.54 -1.73
N ASP A 103 2.11 -12.66 -2.13
CA ASP A 103 0.68 -12.89 -2.00
C ASP A 103 0.41 -13.71 -0.74
N VAL A 104 -0.36 -13.13 0.18
CA VAL A 104 -0.72 -13.78 1.45
C VAL A 104 -2.17 -14.28 1.49
N SER A 105 -2.86 -14.22 0.35
CA SER A 105 -4.27 -14.62 0.23
C SER A 105 -4.52 -16.05 0.71
N ALA A 106 -3.63 -16.96 0.40
CA ALA A 106 -3.77 -18.37 0.78
C ALA A 106 -3.88 -18.55 2.29
N ALA A 107 -3.20 -17.73 3.08
CA ALA A 107 -3.28 -17.78 4.54
C ALA A 107 -4.67 -17.37 5.04
N LEU A 108 -5.33 -16.45 4.34
CA LEU A 108 -6.70 -16.03 4.66
C LEU A 108 -7.72 -17.09 4.26
N GLU A 109 -7.57 -17.65 3.10
CA GLU A 109 -8.45 -18.73 2.60
C GLU A 109 -8.44 -19.92 3.55
N TYR A 110 -7.29 -20.31 4.04
CA TYR A 110 -7.15 -21.42 4.98
C TYR A 110 -8.00 -21.24 6.24
N LYS A 111 -8.13 -20.03 6.75
CA LYS A 111 -8.93 -19.75 7.95
C LYS A 111 -10.42 -20.03 7.77
N PHE A 112 -10.88 -20.07 6.54
CA PHE A 112 -12.28 -20.28 6.19
C PHE A 112 -12.53 -21.67 5.60
N GLU A 113 -11.53 -22.50 5.57
CA GLU A 113 -11.67 -23.87 5.12
C GLU A 113 -12.69 -24.63 5.98
N GLY A 114 -13.58 -25.38 5.34
CA GLY A 114 -14.65 -26.10 6.02
C GLY A 114 -15.83 -25.25 6.45
N LYS A 115 -15.79 -23.95 6.22
CA LYS A 115 -16.93 -23.07 6.48
C LYS A 115 -17.94 -23.16 5.34
N PRO A 116 -19.22 -22.79 5.59
CA PRO A 116 -20.15 -22.59 4.50
C PRO A 116 -19.58 -21.66 3.44
N ALA A 117 -19.96 -21.87 2.18
CA ALA A 117 -19.49 -21.01 1.10
C ALA A 117 -19.75 -19.55 1.45
N ARG A 118 -18.69 -18.76 1.46
CA ARG A 118 -18.79 -17.33 1.66
C ARG A 118 -19.19 -16.66 0.34
N PRO A 119 -19.85 -15.50 0.40
CA PRO A 119 -20.10 -14.73 -0.81
C PRO A 119 -18.78 -14.44 -1.53
N GLU A 120 -18.81 -14.41 -2.85
CA GLU A 120 -17.62 -14.26 -3.69
C GLU A 120 -16.73 -13.06 -3.29
N ASN A 121 -17.36 -11.97 -2.90
CA ASN A 121 -16.67 -10.74 -2.52
C ASN A 121 -16.64 -10.51 -1.01
N ALA A 122 -16.90 -11.55 -0.24
CA ALA A 122 -16.91 -11.39 1.21
C ALA A 122 -15.50 -11.24 1.75
N LEU A 123 -15.37 -10.33 2.67
CA LEU A 123 -14.18 -10.19 3.44
C LEU A 123 -14.03 -11.36 4.40
N VAL A 124 -12.84 -11.72 4.57
CA VAL A 124 -12.40 -12.62 5.59
C VAL A 124 -12.44 -11.97 6.97
#